data_5770b3eff6570c4b0415f0265623d41c
#
_entry.id   5770b3eff6570c4b0415f0265623d41c
#
_cell.length_a   1.000
_cell.length_b   1.000
_cell.length_c   1.000
_cell.angle_alpha   90.00
_cell.angle_beta   90.00
_cell.angle_gamma   90.00
#
_symmetry.space_group_name_H-M   'P 1'
#
loop_
_entity.id
_entity.type
_entity.pdbx_description
1 polymer ?
#
loop_
_entity_poly.entity_id
_entity_poly.type
_entity_poly.pdbx_seq_one_letter_code
_entity_poly.pdbx_strand_id
1 'polypeptide(L)'
;MSTTTAKVLPRTAAPGLAVPLLSGGTYRLADRAPEHFTMVVFFRGLHCPVCQPQLRELDRRLDELTERGIEVIAVSAETQARTRQLHDEWDLQRLEVAYGLAEEQMREWGLFVSRSVKEGEPELFNEPGLFLVRPDGTVYYESILSMPVGRPRLDDLLGGIDFWVAEDYPARGEA
;
A
#
# COMPACT_ATOMS: atom_id res chain seq x y z
N MET A 1 22.91 18.14 0.15
CA MET A 1 23.13 16.95 1.00
C MET A 1 22.20 15.85 0.50
N SER A 2 22.77 14.76 0.01
CA SER A 2 21.97 13.61 -0.45
C SER A 2 21.48 12.90 0.81
N THR A 3 20.21 13.04 1.15
CA THR A 3 19.60 12.23 2.20
C THR A 3 19.53 10.80 1.66
N THR A 4 20.44 9.96 2.11
CA THR A 4 20.35 8.53 1.86
C THR A 4 19.11 8.05 2.60
N THR A 5 18.03 7.82 1.88
CA THR A 5 16.82 7.20 2.44
C THR A 5 17.23 5.81 2.92
N ALA A 6 17.03 5.54 4.19
CA ALA A 6 17.30 4.22 4.74
C ALA A 6 16.38 3.21 4.02
N LYS A 7 16.97 2.12 3.53
CA LYS A 7 16.19 1.05 2.89
C LYS A 7 15.29 0.41 3.94
N VAL A 8 14.01 0.30 3.64
CA VAL A 8 13.09 -0.52 4.43
C VAL A 8 13.50 -1.98 4.22
N LEU A 9 13.63 -2.73 5.29
CA LEU A 9 14.03 -4.13 5.22
C LEU A 9 13.00 -5.02 5.94
N PRO A 10 12.78 -6.24 5.43
CA PRO A 10 12.04 -7.24 6.20
C PRO A 10 12.64 -7.44 7.61
N ARG A 11 11.79 -7.75 8.57
CA ARG A 11 12.10 -7.89 10.01
C ARG A 11 12.49 -6.59 10.73
N THR A 12 12.51 -5.46 10.04
CA THR A 12 12.67 -4.14 10.69
C THR A 12 11.31 -3.47 10.91
N ALA A 13 11.28 -2.49 11.80
CA ALA A 13 10.07 -1.71 12.02
C ALA A 13 9.64 -1.00 10.72
N ALA A 14 8.36 -1.12 10.37
CA ALA A 14 7.79 -0.35 9.28
C ALA A 14 7.87 1.16 9.60
N PRO A 15 8.08 2.01 8.60
CA PRO A 15 7.97 3.45 8.80
C PRO A 15 6.58 3.85 9.31
N GLY A 16 6.49 4.98 9.98
CA GLY A 16 5.22 5.53 10.40
C GLY A 16 4.29 5.79 9.20
N LEU A 17 2.99 5.56 9.39
CA LEU A 17 1.98 5.92 8.41
C LEU A 17 0.79 6.50 9.15
N ALA A 18 0.56 7.80 8.95
CA ALA A 18 -0.62 8.51 9.43
C ALA A 18 -1.17 9.35 8.26
N VAL A 19 -2.32 8.98 7.75
CA VAL A 19 -2.93 9.58 6.56
C VAL A 19 -4.44 9.70 6.73
N PRO A 20 -5.06 10.74 6.15
CA PRO A 20 -6.51 10.89 6.22
C PRO A 20 -7.22 9.81 5.38
N LEU A 21 -8.30 9.27 5.93
CA LEU A 21 -9.17 8.33 5.23
C LEU A 21 -10.26 9.06 4.44
N LEU A 22 -10.59 8.54 3.27
CA LEU A 22 -11.73 9.04 2.50
C LEU A 22 -13.04 8.86 3.26
N SER A 23 -13.17 7.79 4.03
CA SER A 23 -14.32 7.52 4.90
C SER A 23 -14.41 8.44 6.13
N GLY A 24 -13.37 9.19 6.41
CA GLY A 24 -13.26 10.11 7.56
C GLY A 24 -12.24 9.65 8.60
N GLY A 25 -11.73 10.61 9.35
CA GLY A 25 -10.71 10.35 10.36
C GLY A 25 -9.32 10.11 9.78
N THR A 26 -8.41 9.67 10.64
CA THR A 26 -7.01 9.41 10.29
C THR A 26 -6.70 7.93 10.45
N TYR A 27 -6.14 7.33 9.41
CA TYR A 27 -5.54 6.00 9.49
C TYR A 27 -4.15 6.11 10.12
N ARG A 28 -3.91 5.29 11.13
CA ARG A 28 -2.60 5.16 11.77
C ARG A 28 -2.19 3.69 11.77
N LEU A 29 -1.12 3.36 11.10
CA LEU A 29 -0.62 1.98 11.05
C LEU A 29 -0.29 1.46 12.45
N ALA A 30 0.26 2.32 13.32
CA ALA A 30 0.63 1.95 14.70
C ALA A 30 -0.58 1.51 15.56
N ASP A 31 -1.79 1.92 15.21
CA ASP A 31 -3.02 1.57 15.92
C ASP A 31 -3.66 0.26 15.39
N ARG A 32 -3.06 -0.35 14.37
CA ARG A 32 -3.61 -1.56 13.76
C ARG A 32 -3.10 -2.81 14.48
N ALA A 33 -4.01 -3.77 14.63
CA ALA A 33 -3.73 -5.06 15.28
C ALA A 33 -4.40 -6.18 14.47
N PRO A 34 -3.98 -6.40 13.21
CA PRO A 34 -4.50 -7.50 12.40
C PRO A 34 -4.13 -8.84 13.03
N GLU A 35 -4.85 -9.89 12.68
CA GLU A 35 -4.48 -11.23 13.13
C GLU A 35 -3.11 -11.65 12.59
N HIS A 36 -2.86 -11.43 11.29
CA HIS A 36 -1.61 -11.83 10.65
C HIS A 36 -0.85 -10.67 10.00
N PHE A 37 -1.51 -9.88 9.14
CA PHE A 37 -0.86 -8.78 8.43
C PHE A 37 -1.77 -7.58 8.21
N THR A 38 -1.16 -6.39 8.16
CA THR A 38 -1.72 -5.25 7.45
C THR A 38 -1.07 -5.21 6.05
N MET A 39 -1.89 -5.22 5.01
CA MET A 39 -1.46 -5.01 3.62
C MET A 39 -1.60 -3.53 3.30
N VAL A 40 -0.46 -2.86 3.14
CA VAL A 40 -0.40 -1.46 2.73
C VAL A 40 -0.12 -1.40 1.24
N VAL A 41 -1.06 -0.86 0.47
CA VAL A 41 -0.98 -0.75 -0.98
C VAL A 41 -0.83 0.71 -1.38
N PHE A 42 0.38 1.09 -1.75
CA PHE A 42 0.65 2.42 -2.31
C PHE A 42 0.37 2.40 -3.80
N PHE A 43 -0.46 3.32 -4.28
CA PHE A 43 -0.81 3.41 -5.69
C PHE A 43 -0.60 4.83 -6.22
N ARG A 44 -0.48 4.96 -7.54
CA ARG A 44 -0.11 6.23 -8.19
C ARG A 44 -1.19 7.29 -8.09
N GLY A 45 -2.45 6.91 -8.31
CA GLY A 45 -3.58 7.82 -8.23
C GLY A 45 -4.57 7.68 -9.38
N LEU A 46 -5.47 8.65 -9.49
CA LEU A 46 -6.57 8.70 -10.46
C LEU A 46 -6.09 8.57 -11.92
N HIS A 47 -4.93 9.16 -12.24
CA HIS A 47 -4.35 9.17 -13.58
C HIS A 47 -3.83 7.79 -14.06
N CYS A 48 -3.81 6.80 -13.18
CA CYS A 48 -3.15 5.51 -13.44
C CYS A 48 -4.15 4.43 -13.85
N PRO A 49 -4.20 4.04 -15.15
CA PRO A 49 -5.12 3.02 -15.61
C PRO A 49 -4.79 1.61 -15.10
N VAL A 50 -3.56 1.37 -14.65
CA VAL A 50 -3.11 0.08 -14.09
C VAL A 50 -3.48 -0.04 -12.61
N CYS A 51 -3.62 1.08 -11.89
CA CYS A 51 -4.05 1.08 -10.49
C CYS A 51 -5.52 0.67 -10.33
N GLN A 52 -6.37 1.08 -11.27
CA GLN A 52 -7.81 0.80 -11.22
C GLN A 52 -8.12 -0.70 -11.11
N PRO A 53 -7.66 -1.59 -12.00
CA PRO A 53 -7.95 -3.02 -11.87
C PRO A 53 -7.38 -3.63 -10.60
N GLN A 54 -6.24 -3.18 -10.10
CA GLN A 54 -5.67 -3.67 -8.85
C GLN A 54 -6.57 -3.34 -7.65
N LEU A 55 -6.98 -2.08 -7.51
CA LEU A 55 -7.84 -1.68 -6.40
C LEU A 55 -9.23 -2.32 -6.48
N ARG A 56 -9.78 -2.44 -7.68
CA ARG A 56 -11.05 -3.15 -7.89
C ARG A 56 -10.95 -4.63 -7.53
N GLU A 57 -9.85 -5.29 -7.83
CA GLU A 57 -9.64 -6.68 -7.43
C GLU A 57 -9.56 -6.82 -5.91
N LEU A 58 -8.80 -5.96 -5.24
CA LEU A 58 -8.72 -5.94 -3.78
C LEU A 58 -10.10 -5.70 -3.14
N ASP A 59 -10.86 -4.74 -3.67
CA ASP A 59 -12.20 -4.44 -3.19
C ASP A 59 -13.15 -5.64 -3.29
N ARG A 60 -13.17 -6.31 -4.44
CA ARG A 60 -14.02 -7.49 -4.67
C ARG A 60 -13.63 -8.69 -3.83
N ARG A 61 -12.34 -8.85 -3.56
CA ARG A 61 -11.78 -10.02 -2.88
C ARG A 61 -11.42 -9.74 -1.42
N LEU A 62 -11.96 -8.68 -0.86
CA LEU A 62 -11.63 -8.25 0.50
C LEU A 62 -11.99 -9.31 1.54
N ASP A 63 -13.05 -10.10 1.33
CA ASP A 63 -13.42 -11.21 2.22
C ASP A 63 -12.34 -12.28 2.29
N GLU A 64 -11.72 -12.63 1.17
CA GLU A 64 -10.63 -13.61 1.13
C GLU A 64 -9.41 -13.14 1.95
N LEU A 65 -9.15 -11.83 1.97
CA LEU A 65 -8.10 -11.21 2.76
C LEU A 65 -8.47 -11.20 4.25
N THR A 66 -9.69 -10.78 4.56
CA THR A 66 -10.21 -10.74 5.93
C THR A 66 -10.24 -12.13 6.57
N GLU A 67 -10.67 -13.15 5.84
CA GLU A 67 -10.67 -14.55 6.31
C GLU A 67 -9.27 -15.06 6.65
N ARG A 68 -8.23 -14.49 6.01
CA ARG A 68 -6.82 -14.78 6.31
C ARG A 68 -6.22 -13.88 7.38
N GLY A 69 -7.03 -13.10 8.08
CA GLY A 69 -6.55 -12.18 9.11
C GLY A 69 -5.74 -11.01 8.58
N ILE A 70 -6.06 -10.55 7.36
CA ILE A 70 -5.38 -9.43 6.70
C ILE A 70 -6.29 -8.22 6.66
N GLU A 71 -5.80 -7.10 7.16
CA GLU A 71 -6.41 -5.78 6.96
C GLU A 71 -5.74 -5.09 5.77
N VAL A 72 -6.51 -4.38 4.95
CA VAL A 72 -6.00 -3.72 3.73
C VAL A 72 -6.25 -2.22 3.78
N ILE A 73 -5.26 -1.46 3.40
CA ILE A 73 -5.35 -0.01 3.17
C ILE A 73 -4.68 0.36 1.86
N ALA A 74 -5.37 1.13 1.02
CA ALA A 74 -4.82 1.71 -0.20
C ALA A 74 -4.52 3.19 0.03
N VAL A 75 -3.32 3.65 -0.35
CA VAL A 75 -2.81 4.98 -0.05
C VAL A 75 -2.21 5.61 -1.29
N SER A 76 -2.52 6.88 -1.53
CA SER A 76 -1.89 7.68 -2.60
C SER A 76 -1.61 9.12 -2.17
N ALA A 77 -0.84 9.83 -3.00
CA ALA A 77 -0.58 11.25 -2.85
C ALA A 77 -1.73 12.14 -3.36
N GLU A 78 -2.81 11.55 -3.85
CA GLU A 78 -3.94 12.30 -4.38
C GLU A 78 -4.58 13.23 -3.35
N THR A 79 -5.24 14.28 -3.82
CA THR A 79 -6.09 15.11 -2.98
C THR A 79 -7.36 14.36 -2.56
N GLN A 80 -8.04 14.85 -1.54
CA GLN A 80 -9.33 14.27 -1.13
C GLN A 80 -10.34 14.26 -2.28
N ALA A 81 -10.45 15.36 -3.04
CA ALA A 81 -11.41 15.48 -4.13
C ALA A 81 -11.14 14.45 -5.25
N ARG A 82 -9.87 14.29 -5.63
CA ARG A 82 -9.47 13.31 -6.66
C ARG A 82 -9.59 11.88 -6.16
N THR A 83 -9.36 11.62 -4.88
CA THR A 83 -9.58 10.31 -4.26
C THR A 83 -11.07 9.96 -4.26
N ARG A 84 -11.94 10.92 -3.97
CA ARG A 84 -13.39 10.72 -4.06
C ARG A 84 -13.81 10.39 -5.49
N GLN A 85 -13.26 11.13 -6.46
CA GLN A 85 -13.51 10.88 -7.87
C GLN A 85 -13.10 9.46 -8.29
N LEU A 86 -11.87 9.03 -7.96
CA LEU A 86 -11.43 7.66 -8.29
C LEU A 86 -12.25 6.58 -7.58
N HIS A 87 -12.65 6.81 -6.33
CA HIS A 87 -13.49 5.89 -5.57
C HIS A 87 -14.82 5.64 -6.29
N ASP A 88 -15.45 6.72 -6.77
CA ASP A 88 -16.72 6.66 -7.49
C ASP A 88 -16.54 6.04 -8.90
N GLU A 89 -15.56 6.53 -9.67
CA GLU A 89 -15.32 6.05 -11.04
C GLU A 89 -14.85 4.59 -11.10
N TRP A 90 -14.10 4.13 -10.10
CA TRP A 90 -13.61 2.75 -10.03
C TRP A 90 -14.59 1.83 -9.30
N ASP A 91 -15.73 2.35 -8.85
CA ASP A 91 -16.78 1.59 -8.17
C ASP A 91 -16.25 0.79 -6.97
N LEU A 92 -15.47 1.46 -6.11
CA LEU A 92 -14.97 0.87 -4.89
C LEU A 92 -16.06 0.93 -3.81
N GLN A 93 -16.32 -0.20 -3.14
CA GLN A 93 -17.44 -0.30 -2.18
C GLN A 93 -16.95 -0.47 -0.73
N ARG A 94 -15.88 -1.21 -0.52
CA ARG A 94 -15.47 -1.66 0.82
C ARG A 94 -14.01 -1.39 1.14
N LEU A 95 -13.15 -1.26 0.12
CA LEU A 95 -11.73 -1.01 0.30
C LEU A 95 -11.51 0.36 0.95
N GLU A 96 -10.82 0.39 2.09
CA GLU A 96 -10.40 1.64 2.71
C GLU A 96 -9.34 2.33 1.84
N VAL A 97 -9.59 3.60 1.51
CA VAL A 97 -8.69 4.42 0.70
C VAL A 97 -8.30 5.67 1.48
N ALA A 98 -7.00 5.88 1.58
CA ALA A 98 -6.40 7.07 2.17
C ALA A 98 -5.78 7.97 1.09
N TYR A 99 -5.65 9.24 1.40
CA TYR A 99 -5.13 10.25 0.50
C TYR A 99 -4.08 11.13 1.19
N GLY A 100 -3.47 12.03 0.43
CA GLY A 100 -2.58 13.05 0.98
C GLY A 100 -1.25 12.50 1.51
N LEU A 101 -0.76 11.37 0.96
CA LEU A 101 0.56 10.86 1.32
C LEU A 101 1.63 11.91 1.00
N ALA A 102 2.35 12.34 2.03
CA ALA A 102 3.40 13.34 1.90
C ALA A 102 4.67 12.77 1.27
N GLU A 103 5.47 13.63 0.60
CA GLU A 103 6.75 13.21 0.00
C GLU A 103 7.69 12.58 1.02
N GLU A 104 7.77 13.13 2.24
CA GLU A 104 8.58 12.57 3.32
C GLU A 104 8.19 11.11 3.62
N GLN A 105 6.89 10.82 3.74
CA GLN A 105 6.39 9.47 3.97
C GLN A 105 6.69 8.53 2.79
N MET A 106 6.56 9.02 1.55
CA MET A 106 6.95 8.23 0.36
C MET A 106 8.40 7.78 0.45
N ARG A 107 9.30 8.69 0.84
CA ARG A 107 10.73 8.43 0.94
C ARG A 107 11.07 7.53 2.14
N GLU A 108 10.42 7.72 3.28
CA GLU A 108 10.57 6.85 4.45
C GLU A 108 10.19 5.40 4.12
N TRP A 109 9.14 5.20 3.32
CA TRP A 109 8.73 3.87 2.85
C TRP A 109 9.59 3.32 1.71
N GLY A 110 10.61 4.07 1.28
CA GLY A 110 11.50 3.65 0.20
C GLY A 110 10.85 3.62 -1.17
N LEU A 111 9.71 4.27 -1.35
CA LEU A 111 9.00 4.30 -2.62
C LEU A 111 9.77 5.14 -3.64
N PHE A 112 9.70 4.76 -4.91
CA PHE A 112 10.08 5.66 -6.00
C PHE A 112 9.08 6.81 -6.07
N VAL A 113 9.60 8.02 -6.30
CA VAL A 113 8.80 9.24 -6.40
C VAL A 113 9.00 9.85 -7.78
N SER A 114 7.90 10.09 -8.47
CA SER A 114 7.88 10.67 -9.82
C SER A 114 7.37 12.10 -9.80
N ARG A 115 7.92 12.91 -10.72
CA ARG A 115 7.37 14.22 -11.06
C ARG A 115 6.35 14.09 -12.18
N SER A 116 5.35 14.95 -12.18
CA SER A 116 4.40 15.05 -13.28
C SER A 116 5.11 15.29 -14.62
N VAL A 117 4.71 14.51 -15.62
CA VAL A 117 5.17 14.66 -17.03
C VAL A 117 4.02 14.93 -17.97
N LYS A 118 2.79 14.87 -17.49
CA LYS A 118 1.58 15.12 -18.26
C LYS A 118 0.45 15.67 -17.40
N GLU A 119 -0.52 16.29 -18.05
CA GLU A 119 -1.72 16.78 -17.39
C GLU A 119 -2.47 15.64 -16.68
N GLY A 120 -3.04 15.95 -15.52
CA GLY A 120 -3.80 15.00 -14.70
C GLY A 120 -2.98 14.24 -13.67
N GLU A 121 -1.64 14.29 -13.75
CA GLU A 121 -0.78 13.76 -12.69
C GLU A 121 -0.59 14.77 -11.56
N PRO A 122 -0.52 14.33 -10.29
CA PRO A 122 -0.02 15.18 -9.21
C PRO A 122 1.41 15.68 -9.51
N GLU A 123 1.80 16.82 -8.98
CA GLU A 123 3.15 17.37 -9.16
C GLU A 123 4.23 16.38 -8.74
N LEU A 124 4.04 15.76 -7.57
CA LEU A 124 4.82 14.64 -7.06
C LEU A 124 3.88 13.53 -6.63
N PHE A 125 4.23 12.29 -6.95
CA PHE A 125 3.47 11.12 -6.52
C PHE A 125 4.38 9.90 -6.38
N ASN A 126 3.95 8.96 -5.55
CA ASN A 126 4.65 7.69 -5.40
C ASN A 126 4.35 6.74 -6.55
N GLU A 127 5.34 6.00 -6.95
CA GLU A 127 5.17 4.80 -7.76
C GLU A 127 4.66 3.64 -6.89
N PRO A 128 4.21 2.51 -7.48
CA PRO A 128 3.56 1.45 -6.72
C PRO A 128 4.46 0.80 -5.67
N GLY A 129 3.87 0.49 -4.53
CA GLY A 129 4.47 -0.33 -3.48
C GLY A 129 3.42 -1.17 -2.78
N LEU A 130 3.79 -2.38 -2.36
CA LEU A 130 2.93 -3.24 -1.56
C LEU A 130 3.76 -3.83 -0.42
N PHE A 131 3.24 -3.69 0.80
CA PHE A 131 3.89 -4.16 2.01
C PHE A 131 2.95 -5.03 2.81
N LEU A 132 3.49 -6.10 3.39
CA LEU A 132 2.83 -6.83 4.47
C LEU A 132 3.54 -6.50 5.77
N VAL A 133 2.79 -5.96 6.72
CA VAL A 133 3.29 -5.56 8.04
C VAL A 133 2.66 -6.46 9.10
N ARG A 134 3.48 -7.05 9.96
CA ARG A 134 3.02 -7.90 11.06
C ARG A 134 2.31 -7.08 12.16
N PRO A 135 1.54 -7.73 13.04
CA PRO A 135 0.91 -7.05 14.18
C PRO A 135 1.90 -6.35 15.10
N ASP A 136 3.14 -6.81 15.18
CA ASP A 136 4.21 -6.19 15.97
C ASP A 136 4.83 -4.94 15.29
N GLY A 137 4.34 -4.58 14.09
CA GLY A 137 4.82 -3.43 13.33
C GLY A 137 6.04 -3.70 12.45
N THR A 138 6.52 -4.94 12.37
CA THR A 138 7.66 -5.26 11.50
C THR A 138 7.24 -5.61 10.08
N VAL A 139 8.08 -5.23 9.11
CA VAL A 139 7.86 -5.56 7.70
C VAL A 139 8.12 -7.04 7.47
N TYR A 140 7.17 -7.71 6.84
CA TYR A 140 7.29 -9.11 6.43
C TYR A 140 7.64 -9.28 4.96
N TYR A 141 6.96 -8.51 4.09
CA TYR A 141 7.11 -8.59 2.64
C TYR A 141 7.06 -7.18 2.05
N GLU A 142 7.84 -6.95 1.01
CA GLU A 142 7.77 -5.71 0.25
C GLU A 142 7.92 -5.95 -1.24
N SER A 143 7.19 -5.16 -2.03
CA SER A 143 7.34 -5.05 -3.47
C SER A 143 7.28 -3.59 -3.85
N ILE A 144 8.36 -3.03 -4.35
CA ILE A 144 8.49 -1.63 -4.73
C ILE A 144 8.85 -1.57 -6.21
N LEU A 145 8.08 -0.81 -6.98
CA LEU A 145 8.20 -0.72 -8.42
C LEU A 145 8.49 0.72 -8.85
N SER A 146 9.28 0.88 -9.89
CA SER A 146 9.56 2.19 -10.51
C SER A 146 8.61 2.55 -11.66
N MET A 147 7.76 1.60 -12.06
CA MET A 147 6.78 1.74 -13.14
C MET A 147 5.45 1.10 -12.72
N PRO A 148 4.32 1.44 -13.34
CA PRO A 148 3.01 0.94 -12.92
C PRO A 148 2.77 -0.55 -13.15
N VAL A 149 3.58 -1.21 -13.94
CA VAL A 149 3.45 -2.63 -14.30
C VAL A 149 4.36 -3.52 -13.46
N GLY A 150 4.11 -4.84 -13.46
CA GLY A 150 4.92 -5.81 -12.71
C GLY A 150 4.48 -5.98 -11.26
N ARG A 151 3.25 -5.61 -10.93
CA ARG A 151 2.69 -5.75 -9.57
C ARG A 151 2.54 -7.20 -9.18
N PRO A 152 2.69 -7.54 -7.90
CA PRO A 152 2.38 -8.88 -7.43
C PRO A 152 0.94 -9.28 -7.76
N ARG A 153 0.75 -10.48 -8.26
CA ARG A 153 -0.59 -11.04 -8.46
C ARG A 153 -1.21 -11.38 -7.11
N LEU A 154 -2.48 -11.05 -6.93
CA LEU A 154 -3.15 -11.33 -5.66
C LEU A 154 -3.21 -12.83 -5.36
N ASP A 155 -3.45 -13.68 -6.36
CA ASP A 155 -3.44 -15.14 -6.18
C ASP A 155 -2.10 -15.67 -5.67
N ASP A 156 -0.99 -15.15 -6.18
CA ASP A 156 0.35 -15.53 -5.72
C ASP A 156 0.59 -15.10 -4.27
N LEU A 157 0.13 -13.88 -3.91
CA LEU A 157 0.23 -13.38 -2.54
C LEU A 157 -0.65 -14.20 -1.58
N LEU A 158 -1.89 -14.51 -1.95
CA LEU A 158 -2.79 -15.30 -1.09
C LEU A 158 -2.24 -16.71 -0.87
N GLY A 159 -1.74 -17.36 -1.92
CA GLY A 159 -1.08 -18.67 -1.80
C GLY A 159 0.18 -18.60 -0.94
N GLY A 160 0.98 -17.56 -1.10
CA GLY A 160 2.16 -17.32 -0.27
C GLY A 160 1.77 -17.12 1.20
N ILE A 161 0.79 -16.27 1.46
CA ILE A 161 0.31 -15.97 2.82
C ILE A 161 -0.22 -17.24 3.50
N ASP A 162 -1.00 -18.05 2.80
CA ASP A 162 -1.51 -19.31 3.35
C ASP A 162 -0.35 -20.21 3.81
N PHE A 163 0.69 -20.35 3.01
CA PHE A 163 1.89 -21.11 3.35
C PHE A 163 2.67 -20.46 4.51
N TRP A 164 2.91 -19.14 4.45
CA TRP A 164 3.71 -18.42 5.47
C TRP A 164 3.06 -18.47 6.84
N VAL A 165 1.74 -18.36 6.90
CA VAL A 165 0.99 -18.45 8.16
C VAL A 165 0.99 -19.88 8.69
N ALA A 166 0.70 -20.87 7.83
CA ALA A 166 0.62 -22.28 8.23
C ALA A 166 1.95 -22.82 8.77
N GLU A 167 3.07 -22.41 8.15
CA GLU A 167 4.42 -22.89 8.49
C GLU A 167 5.19 -21.97 9.44
N ASP A 168 4.56 -20.90 9.92
CA ASP A 168 5.27 -19.83 10.66
C ASP A 168 6.58 -19.43 9.97
N TYR A 169 6.48 -19.27 8.65
CA TYR A 169 7.65 -19.06 7.79
C TYR A 169 8.25 -17.67 8.06
N PRO A 170 9.56 -17.57 8.29
CA PRO A 170 10.18 -16.30 8.61
C PRO A 170 10.23 -15.37 7.39
N ALA A 171 10.13 -14.06 7.64
CA ALA A 171 10.39 -13.06 6.61
C ALA A 171 11.81 -13.26 6.03
N ARG A 172 11.95 -13.03 4.72
CA ARG A 172 13.23 -13.17 4.01
C ARG A 172 13.67 -11.83 3.44
N GLY A 173 14.95 -11.71 3.15
CA GLY A 173 15.53 -10.49 2.61
C GLY A 173 16.09 -9.53 3.67
N GLU A 174 16.33 -10.01 4.85
CA GLU A 174 16.75 -9.25 6.03
C GLU A 174 18.27 -9.05 6.16
N ALA A 175 19.08 -9.74 5.33
CA ALA A 175 20.55 -9.71 5.42
C ALA A 175 21.17 -8.66 4.48
#